data_a0b6063653eff0a00ea2469fd72298cf
#
_entry.id   a0b6063653eff0a00ea2469fd72298cf
#
_cell.length_a   1.000
_cell.length_b   1.000
_cell.length_c   1.000
_cell.angle_alpha   90.00
_cell.angle_beta   90.00
_cell.angle_gamma   90.00
#
_symmetry.space_group_name_H-M   'P 1'
#
loop_
_entity.id
_entity.type
_entity.pdbx_description
1 polymer ?
#
loop_
_entity_poly.entity_id
_entity_poly.type
_entity_poly.pdbx_seq_one_letter_code
_entity_poly.pdbx_strand_id
1 'polypeptide(L)'
;TYTNNDYGKGLADSIQMNYEKLGGGVTINAAHEEGKGDYSAEVAALSQAGGDMLVVAGYLDQGGKMIIQSSLDTGAFDTFFLPDGMIGDSLPKAIGADLDGSIGTLPGTDSPGAKMLDDMAKAAGFNNGPFTAESYDAAALMIMAMQAAGSTDAAAYKEKVMMVANAPGEKIYPGELGKALKIIAGGGDVDYVGASAVELIGSGESAGSYAEILVKGGENTTVGYR
;
A
#
# COMPACT_ATOMS: atom_id res chain seq x y z
N THR A 1 -15.84 -7.81 -1.13
CA THR A 1 -16.53 -6.50 -1.17
C THR A 1 -15.55 -5.37 -1.35
N TYR A 2 -15.97 -4.24 -1.92
CA TYR A 2 -15.10 -3.10 -2.17
C TYR A 2 -15.82 -1.77 -1.89
N THR A 3 -15.05 -0.77 -1.43
CA THR A 3 -15.57 0.60 -1.28
C THR A 3 -15.95 1.15 -2.66
N ASN A 4 -17.12 1.81 -2.76
CA ASN A 4 -17.70 2.28 -4.03
C ASN A 4 -16.99 3.53 -4.56
N ASN A 5 -15.70 3.36 -4.91
CA ASN A 5 -14.88 4.37 -5.57
C ASN A 5 -13.87 3.71 -6.52
N ASP A 6 -13.07 4.50 -7.24
CA ASP A 6 -12.12 4.00 -8.24
C ASP A 6 -11.06 3.08 -7.65
N TYR A 7 -10.56 3.38 -6.43
CA TYR A 7 -9.60 2.52 -5.72
C TYR A 7 -10.20 1.16 -5.42
N GLY A 8 -11.32 1.13 -4.69
CA GLY A 8 -11.93 -0.13 -4.26
C GLY A 8 -12.35 -1.01 -5.43
N LYS A 9 -13.00 -0.41 -6.44
CA LYS A 9 -13.44 -1.13 -7.63
C LYS A 9 -12.25 -1.67 -8.44
N GLY A 10 -11.26 -0.84 -8.73
CA GLY A 10 -10.08 -1.24 -9.52
C GLY A 10 -9.30 -2.36 -8.83
N LEU A 11 -9.11 -2.26 -7.52
CA LEU A 11 -8.41 -3.27 -6.74
C LEU A 11 -9.20 -4.59 -6.69
N ALA A 12 -10.50 -4.55 -6.41
CA ALA A 12 -11.36 -5.74 -6.37
C ALA A 12 -11.42 -6.46 -7.73
N ASP A 13 -11.56 -5.71 -8.83
CA ASP A 13 -11.56 -6.26 -10.18
C ASP A 13 -10.21 -6.92 -10.51
N SER A 14 -9.09 -6.29 -10.11
CA SER A 14 -7.74 -6.84 -10.30
C SER A 14 -7.51 -8.12 -9.48
N ILE A 15 -7.93 -8.13 -8.22
CA ILE A 15 -7.86 -9.31 -7.35
C ILE A 15 -8.69 -10.45 -7.97
N GLN A 16 -9.93 -10.20 -8.34
CA GLN A 16 -10.79 -11.20 -8.98
C GLN A 16 -10.14 -11.78 -10.23
N MET A 17 -9.74 -10.92 -11.17
CA MET A 17 -9.14 -11.35 -12.44
C MET A 17 -7.90 -12.24 -12.23
N ASN A 18 -7.00 -11.84 -11.33
CA ASN A 18 -5.76 -12.59 -11.08
C ASN A 18 -6.02 -13.88 -10.28
N TYR A 19 -6.94 -13.87 -9.32
CA TYR A 19 -7.30 -15.05 -8.54
C TYR A 19 -7.96 -16.12 -9.40
N GLU A 20 -8.90 -15.73 -10.27
CA GLU A 20 -9.55 -16.63 -11.23
C GLU A 20 -8.56 -17.18 -12.25
N LYS A 21 -7.61 -16.37 -12.72
CA LYS A 21 -6.52 -16.81 -13.61
C LYS A 21 -5.62 -17.89 -12.97
N LEU A 22 -5.50 -17.87 -11.64
CA LEU A 22 -4.76 -18.89 -10.88
C LEU A 22 -5.62 -20.11 -10.51
N GLY A 23 -6.88 -20.15 -10.94
CA GLY A 23 -7.79 -21.26 -10.71
C GLY A 23 -8.68 -21.10 -9.46
N GLY A 24 -8.66 -19.96 -8.81
CA GLY A 24 -9.58 -19.62 -7.74
C GLY A 24 -10.98 -19.27 -8.26
N GLY A 25 -11.95 -19.10 -7.36
CA GLY A 25 -13.30 -18.68 -7.71
C GLY A 25 -13.74 -17.50 -6.84
N VAL A 26 -14.42 -16.52 -7.45
CA VAL A 26 -15.04 -15.40 -6.74
C VAL A 26 -16.55 -15.58 -6.81
N THR A 27 -17.19 -15.72 -5.64
CA THR A 27 -18.63 -15.96 -5.55
C THR A 27 -19.45 -14.69 -5.75
N ILE A 28 -18.91 -13.55 -5.32
CA ILE A 28 -19.52 -12.23 -5.44
C ILE A 28 -18.44 -11.16 -5.45
N ASN A 29 -18.65 -10.10 -6.22
CA ASN A 29 -17.86 -8.87 -6.21
C ASN A 29 -18.82 -7.69 -6.11
N ALA A 30 -19.02 -7.16 -4.88
CA ALA A 30 -20.07 -6.22 -4.55
C ALA A 30 -19.55 -4.95 -3.87
N ALA A 31 -20.06 -3.81 -4.28
CA ALA A 31 -19.73 -2.53 -3.68
C ALA A 31 -20.40 -2.35 -2.31
N HIS A 32 -19.71 -1.62 -1.43
CA HIS A 32 -20.27 -1.02 -0.23
C HIS A 32 -20.01 0.50 -0.21
N GLU A 33 -20.95 1.25 0.36
CA GLU A 33 -20.77 2.69 0.53
C GLU A 33 -19.94 3.00 1.76
N GLU A 34 -19.14 4.07 1.70
CA GLU A 34 -18.33 4.55 2.80
C GLU A 34 -19.18 5.22 3.90
N GLY A 35 -18.73 5.13 5.13
CA GLY A 35 -19.27 5.90 6.26
C GLY A 35 -20.71 5.57 6.67
N LYS A 36 -21.24 4.42 6.28
CA LYS A 36 -22.53 3.95 6.78
C LYS A 36 -22.44 3.58 8.26
N GLY A 37 -23.54 3.78 8.98
CA GLY A 37 -23.65 3.35 10.37
C GLY A 37 -23.99 1.87 10.55
N ASP A 38 -24.32 1.14 9.47
CA ASP A 38 -24.68 -0.27 9.48
C ASP A 38 -24.40 -0.93 8.14
N TYR A 39 -23.79 -2.11 8.15
CA TYR A 39 -23.44 -2.94 6.99
C TYR A 39 -24.09 -4.32 7.02
N SER A 40 -25.11 -4.53 7.86
CA SER A 40 -25.78 -5.83 8.02
C SER A 40 -26.37 -6.38 6.72
N ALA A 41 -26.88 -5.50 5.86
CA ALA A 41 -27.44 -5.90 4.58
C ALA A 41 -26.36 -6.38 3.60
N GLU A 42 -25.22 -5.68 3.53
CA GLU A 42 -24.06 -6.07 2.73
C GLU A 42 -23.49 -7.40 3.23
N VAL A 43 -23.27 -7.54 4.54
CA VAL A 43 -22.74 -8.78 5.13
C VAL A 43 -23.70 -9.96 4.90
N ALA A 44 -25.02 -9.75 5.01
CA ALA A 44 -26.00 -10.79 4.70
C ALA A 44 -25.94 -11.24 3.23
N ALA A 45 -25.79 -10.30 2.29
CA ALA A 45 -25.67 -10.63 0.86
C ALA A 45 -24.37 -11.38 0.57
N LEU A 46 -23.25 -10.98 1.19
CA LEU A 46 -21.96 -11.67 1.08
C LEU A 46 -22.03 -13.08 1.67
N SER A 47 -22.64 -13.25 2.84
CA SER A 47 -22.84 -14.54 3.48
C SER A 47 -23.70 -15.49 2.62
N GLN A 48 -24.75 -14.95 2.00
CA GLN A 48 -25.61 -15.75 1.11
C GLN A 48 -24.87 -16.22 -0.15
N ALA A 49 -23.94 -15.42 -0.67
CA ALA A 49 -23.10 -15.80 -1.79
C ALA A 49 -22.07 -16.89 -1.41
N GLY A 50 -21.70 -16.94 -0.14
CA GLY A 50 -20.74 -17.90 0.42
C GLY A 50 -19.30 -17.61 0.03
N GLY A 51 -18.40 -18.51 0.41
CA GLY A 51 -16.96 -18.42 0.17
C GLY A 51 -16.17 -18.76 1.44
N ASP A 52 -14.88 -19.07 1.27
CA ASP A 52 -14.01 -19.47 2.37
C ASP A 52 -13.31 -18.27 3.02
N MET A 53 -13.28 -17.13 2.33
CA MET A 53 -12.59 -15.91 2.76
C MET A 53 -13.30 -14.67 2.22
N LEU A 54 -13.38 -13.62 3.03
CA LEU A 54 -13.88 -12.31 2.58
C LEU A 54 -12.72 -11.36 2.29
N VAL A 55 -12.64 -10.90 1.05
CA VAL A 55 -11.76 -9.77 0.66
C VAL A 55 -12.48 -8.46 0.95
N VAL A 56 -11.85 -7.55 1.69
CA VAL A 56 -12.39 -6.22 2.00
C VAL A 56 -11.50 -5.15 1.36
N ALA A 57 -11.74 -4.84 0.08
CA ALA A 57 -11.01 -3.82 -0.68
C ALA A 57 -11.57 -2.42 -0.37
N GLY A 58 -11.18 -1.87 0.79
CA GLY A 58 -11.72 -0.62 1.30
C GLY A 58 -10.78 0.06 2.29
N TYR A 59 -11.36 0.88 3.14
CA TYR A 59 -10.62 1.63 4.16
C TYR A 59 -11.10 1.26 5.57
N LEU A 60 -10.12 1.15 6.50
CA LEU A 60 -10.36 0.79 7.90
C LEU A 60 -11.50 1.57 8.54
N ASP A 61 -11.40 2.89 8.50
CA ASP A 61 -12.28 3.79 9.25
C ASP A 61 -13.49 4.29 8.44
N GLN A 62 -13.63 3.81 7.19
CA GLN A 62 -14.75 4.20 6.32
C GLN A 62 -15.74 3.06 6.03
N GLY A 63 -15.75 2.05 6.93
CA GLY A 63 -16.67 0.92 6.86
C GLY A 63 -16.01 -0.44 6.99
N GLY A 64 -14.73 -0.57 6.60
CA GLY A 64 -14.03 -1.85 6.59
C GLY A 64 -14.04 -2.58 7.93
N LYS A 65 -13.74 -1.89 9.04
CA LYS A 65 -13.83 -2.47 10.39
C LYS A 65 -15.22 -2.95 10.73
N MET A 66 -16.26 -2.21 10.37
CA MET A 66 -17.65 -2.57 10.67
C MET A 66 -18.10 -3.78 9.87
N ILE A 67 -17.67 -3.91 8.61
CA ILE A 67 -17.95 -5.10 7.79
C ILE A 67 -17.30 -6.33 8.40
N ILE A 68 -16.03 -6.25 8.81
CA ILE A 68 -15.32 -7.35 9.48
C ILE A 68 -16.00 -7.71 10.79
N GLN A 69 -16.26 -6.73 11.67
CA GLN A 69 -16.94 -6.97 12.93
C GLN A 69 -18.32 -7.62 12.75
N SER A 70 -19.14 -7.09 11.83
CA SER A 70 -20.45 -7.66 11.52
C SER A 70 -20.36 -9.09 10.95
N SER A 71 -19.31 -9.38 10.16
CA SER A 71 -19.07 -10.73 9.64
C SER A 71 -18.75 -11.71 10.76
N LEU A 72 -17.90 -11.32 11.70
CA LEU A 72 -17.57 -12.13 12.89
C LEU A 72 -18.77 -12.31 13.81
N ASP A 73 -19.49 -11.24 14.13
CA ASP A 73 -20.66 -11.26 15.02
C ASP A 73 -21.79 -12.18 14.50
N THR A 74 -21.94 -12.25 13.19
CA THR A 74 -22.96 -13.10 12.54
C THR A 74 -22.46 -14.49 12.16
N GLY A 75 -21.14 -14.74 12.26
CA GLY A 75 -20.52 -15.97 11.78
C GLY A 75 -20.54 -16.10 10.25
N ALA A 76 -20.66 -14.97 9.52
CA ALA A 76 -20.69 -14.97 8.07
C ALA A 76 -19.31 -15.32 7.47
N PHE A 77 -18.26 -14.75 8.02
CA PHE A 77 -16.87 -15.04 7.69
C PHE A 77 -16.00 -14.90 8.94
N ASP A 78 -14.95 -15.70 9.02
CA ASP A 78 -13.94 -15.69 10.08
C ASP A 78 -12.51 -15.48 9.56
N THR A 79 -12.34 -15.43 8.25
CA THR A 79 -11.05 -15.27 7.59
C THR A 79 -11.14 -14.16 6.53
N PHE A 80 -10.16 -13.24 6.55
CA PHE A 80 -10.18 -12.05 5.71
C PHE A 80 -8.90 -11.90 4.92
N PHE A 81 -9.03 -11.35 3.70
CA PHE A 81 -7.92 -10.76 2.97
C PHE A 81 -8.03 -9.24 3.04
N LEU A 82 -6.95 -8.62 3.52
CA LEU A 82 -6.87 -7.21 3.87
C LEU A 82 -5.87 -6.51 2.95
N PRO A 83 -6.32 -5.85 1.87
CA PRO A 83 -5.46 -4.97 1.10
C PRO A 83 -4.95 -3.78 1.93
N ASP A 84 -4.03 -3.03 1.38
CA ASP A 84 -3.30 -1.92 2.01
C ASP A 84 -4.17 -0.91 2.76
N GLY A 85 -5.31 -0.51 2.21
CA GLY A 85 -6.27 0.39 2.88
C GLY A 85 -6.92 -0.18 4.15
N MET A 86 -6.78 -1.49 4.36
CA MET A 86 -7.25 -2.21 5.55
C MET A 86 -6.13 -2.52 6.55
N ILE A 87 -4.86 -2.26 6.20
CA ILE A 87 -3.73 -2.53 7.09
C ILE A 87 -3.49 -1.33 8.01
N GLY A 88 -3.54 -1.59 9.32
CA GLY A 88 -3.26 -0.61 10.37
C GLY A 88 -3.54 -1.22 11.73
N ASP A 89 -2.92 -0.66 12.76
CA ASP A 89 -3.01 -1.18 14.15
C ASP A 89 -4.41 -1.12 14.74
N SER A 90 -5.27 -0.24 14.24
CA SER A 90 -6.58 0.00 14.83
C SER A 90 -7.54 -1.18 14.63
N LEU A 91 -7.37 -1.97 13.56
CA LEU A 91 -8.21 -3.14 13.29
C LEU A 91 -7.90 -4.30 14.26
N PRO A 92 -6.65 -4.81 14.34
CA PRO A 92 -6.36 -5.89 15.29
C PRO A 92 -6.53 -5.45 16.76
N LYS A 93 -6.29 -4.18 17.09
CA LYS A 93 -6.58 -3.66 18.45
C LYS A 93 -8.05 -3.65 18.79
N ALA A 94 -8.94 -3.42 17.83
CA ALA A 94 -10.38 -3.38 18.05
C ALA A 94 -11.01 -4.79 18.11
N ILE A 95 -10.56 -5.71 17.26
CA ILE A 95 -11.16 -7.05 17.08
C ILE A 95 -10.41 -8.11 17.91
N GLY A 96 -9.10 -7.95 18.07
CA GLY A 96 -8.30 -8.90 18.84
C GLY A 96 -8.05 -10.22 18.10
N ALA A 97 -8.06 -11.32 18.86
CA ALA A 97 -7.71 -12.65 18.37
C ALA A 97 -8.72 -13.24 17.37
N ASP A 98 -9.93 -12.72 17.29
CA ASP A 98 -10.93 -13.19 16.31
C ASP A 98 -10.53 -12.84 14.85
N LEU A 99 -9.51 -11.97 14.67
CA LEU A 99 -8.94 -11.65 13.38
C LEU A 99 -7.74 -12.56 13.01
N ASP A 100 -7.25 -13.38 13.93
CA ASP A 100 -6.07 -14.23 13.73
C ASP A 100 -6.25 -15.18 12.55
N GLY A 101 -5.21 -15.31 11.75
CA GLY A 101 -5.24 -16.08 10.50
C GLY A 101 -5.63 -15.28 9.26
N SER A 102 -6.16 -14.07 9.43
CA SER A 102 -6.37 -13.16 8.30
C SER A 102 -5.04 -12.73 7.71
N ILE A 103 -5.03 -12.57 6.40
CA ILE A 103 -3.84 -12.21 5.63
C ILE A 103 -4.04 -10.90 4.90
N GLY A 104 -2.97 -10.26 4.49
CA GLY A 104 -3.06 -9.01 3.75
C GLY A 104 -1.77 -8.64 3.03
N THR A 105 -1.81 -7.53 2.33
CA THR A 105 -0.66 -6.96 1.65
C THR A 105 -0.55 -5.47 1.90
N LEU A 106 0.69 -5.00 2.02
CA LEU A 106 1.02 -3.59 2.17
C LEU A 106 2.22 -3.27 1.28
N PRO A 107 2.26 -2.14 0.55
CA PRO A 107 3.49 -1.70 -0.08
C PRO A 107 4.65 -1.72 0.90
N GLY A 108 5.79 -2.27 0.49
CA GLY A 108 6.96 -2.39 1.36
C GLY A 108 7.99 -3.36 0.81
N THR A 109 9.23 -3.18 1.26
CA THR A 109 10.40 -3.94 0.83
C THR A 109 11.37 -4.14 1.97
N ASP A 110 12.21 -5.17 1.91
CA ASP A 110 13.35 -5.40 2.79
C ASP A 110 14.68 -4.84 2.24
N SER A 111 14.59 -3.91 1.29
CA SER A 111 15.74 -3.28 0.64
C SER A 111 16.68 -2.58 1.63
N PRO A 112 17.96 -2.38 1.27
CA PRO A 112 18.86 -1.57 2.08
C PRO A 112 18.35 -0.15 2.36
N GLY A 113 17.61 0.44 1.41
CA GLY A 113 17.00 1.77 1.56
C GLY A 113 15.91 1.81 2.61
N ALA A 114 15.06 0.77 2.69
CA ALA A 114 14.06 0.65 3.73
C ALA A 114 14.68 0.66 5.12
N LYS A 115 15.76 -0.12 5.30
CA LYS A 115 16.51 -0.14 6.57
C LYS A 115 17.16 1.22 6.89
N MET A 116 17.71 1.91 5.89
CA MET A 116 18.29 3.24 6.10
C MET A 116 17.25 4.25 6.59
N LEU A 117 16.05 4.25 5.99
CA LEU A 117 14.95 5.12 6.42
C LEU A 117 14.50 4.78 7.86
N ASP A 118 14.43 3.49 8.19
CA ASP A 118 14.07 3.02 9.53
C ASP A 118 15.05 3.52 10.59
N ASP A 119 16.36 3.41 10.32
CA ASP A 119 17.42 3.91 11.20
C ASP A 119 17.35 5.46 11.33
N MET A 120 17.07 6.19 10.25
CA MET A 120 16.88 7.64 10.27
C MET A 120 15.64 8.05 11.09
N ALA A 121 14.53 7.35 10.91
CA ALA A 121 13.29 7.61 11.65
C ALA A 121 13.49 7.39 13.15
N LYS A 122 14.15 6.30 13.55
CA LYS A 122 14.52 6.00 14.94
C LYS A 122 15.42 7.10 15.54
N ALA A 123 16.42 7.54 14.79
CA ALA A 123 17.32 8.60 15.24
C ALA A 123 16.62 9.94 15.43
N ALA A 124 15.60 10.22 14.62
CA ALA A 124 14.77 11.43 14.68
C ALA A 124 13.62 11.34 15.71
N GLY A 125 13.43 10.17 16.35
CA GLY A 125 12.29 9.94 17.25
C GLY A 125 10.94 9.88 16.53
N PHE A 126 10.94 9.52 15.26
CA PHE A 126 9.76 9.43 14.40
C PHE A 126 9.33 7.96 14.23
N ASN A 127 8.02 7.72 14.24
CA ASN A 127 7.49 6.37 14.03
C ASN A 127 7.38 6.07 12.53
N ASN A 128 8.13 5.08 12.06
CA ASN A 128 8.06 4.59 10.68
C ASN A 128 6.84 3.65 10.56
N GLY A 129 5.75 4.17 10.00
CA GLY A 129 4.49 3.45 9.80
C GLY A 129 4.21 3.15 8.32
N PRO A 130 3.01 2.62 8.01
CA PRO A 130 2.57 2.39 6.64
C PRO A 130 2.75 3.63 5.76
N PHE A 131 3.17 3.42 4.52
CA PHE A 131 3.39 4.46 3.49
C PHE A 131 4.46 5.53 3.82
N THR A 132 5.23 5.38 4.87
CA THR A 132 6.31 6.34 5.21
C THR A 132 7.42 6.31 4.16
N ALA A 133 7.81 5.13 3.70
CA ALA A 133 8.84 4.96 2.69
C ALA A 133 8.42 5.59 1.36
N GLU A 134 7.21 5.30 0.92
CA GLU A 134 6.63 5.83 -0.32
C GLU A 134 6.47 7.35 -0.28
N SER A 135 6.04 7.90 0.87
CA SER A 135 5.91 9.35 1.06
C SER A 135 7.27 10.06 1.06
N TYR A 136 8.28 9.45 1.68
CA TYR A 136 9.65 9.95 1.66
C TYR A 136 10.19 9.97 0.22
N ASP A 137 10.02 8.88 -0.51
CA ASP A 137 10.51 8.74 -1.88
C ASP A 137 9.78 9.67 -2.84
N ALA A 138 8.46 9.81 -2.72
CA ALA A 138 7.69 10.77 -3.52
C ALA A 138 8.19 12.21 -3.34
N ALA A 139 8.47 12.62 -2.10
CA ALA A 139 9.04 13.94 -1.83
C ALA A 139 10.44 14.11 -2.43
N ALA A 140 11.30 13.10 -2.29
CA ALA A 140 12.66 13.12 -2.83
C ALA A 140 12.65 13.20 -4.37
N LEU A 141 11.81 12.39 -5.03
CA LEU A 141 11.65 12.40 -6.49
C LEU A 141 11.19 13.77 -7.00
N MET A 142 10.20 14.39 -6.35
CA MET A 142 9.74 15.72 -6.73
C MET A 142 10.86 16.76 -6.60
N ILE A 143 11.62 16.75 -5.51
CA ILE A 143 12.72 17.71 -5.28
C ILE A 143 13.83 17.52 -6.34
N MET A 144 14.21 16.29 -6.64
CA MET A 144 15.21 15.99 -7.68
C MET A 144 14.71 16.38 -9.07
N ALA A 145 13.43 16.12 -9.38
CA ALA A 145 12.83 16.52 -10.64
C ALA A 145 12.77 18.05 -10.81
N MET A 146 12.47 18.79 -9.74
CA MET A 146 12.54 20.26 -9.74
C MET A 146 13.95 20.76 -10.00
N GLN A 147 14.98 20.14 -9.40
CA GLN A 147 16.38 20.46 -9.67
C GLN A 147 16.74 20.17 -11.14
N ALA A 148 16.33 19.04 -11.68
CA ALA A 148 16.58 18.66 -13.07
C ALA A 148 15.85 19.56 -14.08
N ALA A 149 14.67 20.07 -13.72
CA ALA A 149 13.91 21.00 -14.53
C ALA A 149 14.38 22.45 -14.41
N GLY A 150 15.15 22.78 -13.36
CA GLY A 150 15.45 24.17 -12.99
C GLY A 150 14.20 24.99 -12.64
N SER A 151 13.12 24.35 -12.21
CA SER A 151 11.81 24.96 -12.01
C SER A 151 11.00 24.22 -10.95
N THR A 152 10.22 24.95 -10.17
CA THR A 152 9.23 24.43 -9.24
C THR A 152 7.82 24.33 -9.85
N ASP A 153 7.65 24.70 -11.11
CA ASP A 153 6.40 24.55 -11.84
C ASP A 153 6.11 23.06 -12.11
N ALA A 154 4.92 22.59 -11.69
CA ALA A 154 4.55 21.20 -11.82
C ALA A 154 4.54 20.70 -13.26
N ALA A 155 4.14 21.54 -14.23
CA ALA A 155 4.17 21.19 -15.64
C ALA A 155 5.58 21.00 -16.20
N ALA A 156 6.57 21.68 -15.60
CA ALA A 156 7.96 21.55 -15.99
C ALA A 156 8.66 20.34 -15.35
N TYR A 157 8.52 20.15 -14.02
CA TYR A 157 9.26 19.08 -13.34
C TYR A 157 8.66 17.69 -13.51
N LYS A 158 7.34 17.56 -13.76
CA LYS A 158 6.73 16.24 -14.00
C LYS A 158 7.41 15.45 -15.12
N GLU A 159 7.90 16.16 -16.17
CA GLU A 159 8.60 15.56 -17.30
C GLU A 159 10.00 15.02 -16.93
N LYS A 160 10.47 15.34 -15.71
CA LYS A 160 11.79 14.92 -15.19
C LYS A 160 11.70 13.80 -14.17
N VAL A 161 10.49 13.47 -13.66
CA VAL A 161 10.31 12.48 -12.59
C VAL A 161 10.86 11.10 -13.01
N MET A 162 10.46 10.61 -14.19
CA MET A 162 10.94 9.32 -14.71
C MET A 162 12.46 9.26 -14.86
N MET A 163 13.06 10.39 -15.26
CA MET A 163 14.51 10.48 -15.51
C MET A 163 15.32 10.36 -14.21
N VAL A 164 14.83 10.94 -13.11
CA VAL A 164 15.53 10.90 -11.82
C VAL A 164 15.19 9.66 -10.99
N ALA A 165 14.08 8.99 -11.32
CA ALA A 165 13.64 7.78 -10.64
C ALA A 165 14.39 6.53 -11.08
N ASN A 166 14.76 6.47 -12.37
CA ASN A 166 15.21 5.24 -13.00
C ASN A 166 16.65 5.38 -13.55
N ALA A 167 17.31 4.24 -13.71
CA ALA A 167 18.60 4.15 -14.41
C ALA A 167 18.52 4.74 -15.84
N PRO A 168 19.64 5.27 -16.38
CA PRO A 168 21.00 5.20 -15.84
C PRO A 168 21.28 6.29 -14.81
N GLY A 169 22.28 6.09 -13.95
CA GLY A 169 22.77 7.11 -13.05
C GLY A 169 23.43 6.57 -11.80
N GLU A 170 23.87 7.48 -10.94
CA GLU A 170 24.39 7.11 -9.64
C GLU A 170 23.24 6.76 -8.68
N LYS A 171 23.34 5.59 -8.02
CA LYS A 171 22.30 5.14 -7.08
C LYS A 171 22.21 6.07 -5.87
N ILE A 172 20.98 6.47 -5.56
CA ILE A 172 20.66 7.39 -4.46
C ILE A 172 19.73 6.70 -3.45
N TYR A 173 20.13 6.75 -2.20
CA TYR A 173 19.42 6.16 -1.07
C TYR A 173 18.90 7.21 -0.11
N PRO A 174 18.05 6.84 0.88
CA PRO A 174 17.61 7.77 1.92
C PRO A 174 18.76 8.48 2.63
N GLY A 175 18.61 9.78 2.85
CA GLY A 175 19.66 10.63 3.42
C GLY A 175 20.64 11.23 2.39
N GLU A 176 20.66 10.75 1.14
CA GLU A 176 21.58 11.20 0.11
C GLU A 176 21.01 12.29 -0.84
N LEU A 177 19.86 12.89 -0.51
CA LEU A 177 19.22 13.89 -1.38
C LEU A 177 20.18 15.06 -1.74
N GLY A 178 20.96 15.55 -0.77
CA GLY A 178 21.93 16.61 -1.03
C GLY A 178 23.05 16.21 -2.01
N LYS A 179 23.43 14.93 -2.08
CA LYS A 179 24.36 14.37 -3.08
C LYS A 179 23.68 14.34 -4.44
N ALA A 180 22.45 13.82 -4.52
CA ALA A 180 21.68 13.78 -5.77
C ALA A 180 21.53 15.15 -6.41
N LEU A 181 21.16 16.17 -5.64
CA LEU A 181 21.01 17.54 -6.14
C LEU A 181 22.30 18.12 -6.72
N LYS A 182 23.47 17.80 -6.12
CA LYS A 182 24.77 18.22 -6.65
C LYS A 182 25.11 17.54 -7.98
N ILE A 183 24.82 16.23 -8.10
CA ILE A 183 25.02 15.48 -9.34
C ILE A 183 24.17 16.08 -10.45
N ILE A 184 22.86 16.27 -10.20
CA ILE A 184 21.94 16.84 -11.18
C ILE A 184 22.34 18.28 -11.57
N ALA A 185 22.73 19.12 -10.61
CA ALA A 185 23.21 20.48 -10.89
C ALA A 185 24.48 20.50 -11.73
N GLY A 186 25.32 19.47 -11.63
CA GLY A 186 26.50 19.27 -12.47
C GLY A 186 26.21 18.65 -13.84
N GLY A 187 24.96 18.38 -14.19
CA GLY A 187 24.54 17.74 -15.44
C GLY A 187 24.73 16.22 -15.45
N GLY A 188 24.93 15.59 -14.30
CA GLY A 188 25.00 14.12 -14.17
C GLY A 188 23.64 13.48 -13.94
N ASP A 189 23.58 12.17 -14.15
CA ASP A 189 22.38 11.35 -13.99
C ASP A 189 22.35 10.66 -12.61
N VAL A 190 21.15 10.47 -12.09
CA VAL A 190 20.87 9.74 -10.86
C VAL A 190 19.87 8.61 -11.11
N ASP A 191 20.00 7.56 -10.31
CA ASP A 191 19.10 6.39 -10.24
C ASP A 191 18.58 6.32 -8.80
N TYR A 192 17.38 6.82 -8.57
CA TYR A 192 16.83 6.92 -7.23
C TYR A 192 16.24 5.60 -6.76
N VAL A 193 16.96 4.88 -5.92
CA VAL A 193 16.50 3.63 -5.29
C VAL A 193 15.54 3.92 -4.13
N GLY A 194 15.83 4.95 -3.35
CA GLY A 194 15.00 5.37 -2.21
C GLY A 194 14.83 4.32 -1.12
N ALA A 195 13.80 4.51 -0.31
CA ALA A 195 13.41 3.62 0.77
C ALA A 195 12.49 2.49 0.31
N SER A 196 11.61 2.75 -0.66
CA SER A 196 10.65 1.77 -1.19
C SER A 196 11.22 0.93 -2.34
N ALA A 197 12.50 1.09 -2.70
CA ALA A 197 13.11 0.52 -3.91
C ALA A 197 12.30 0.89 -5.16
N VAL A 198 11.93 2.16 -5.26
CA VAL A 198 11.04 2.67 -6.30
C VAL A 198 11.66 2.52 -7.69
N GLU A 199 10.88 1.93 -8.59
CA GLU A 199 11.15 1.86 -10.04
C GLU A 199 9.88 2.31 -10.74
N LEU A 200 9.93 3.38 -11.52
CA LEU A 200 8.76 3.88 -12.21
C LEU A 200 8.64 3.24 -13.60
N ILE A 201 7.44 2.76 -13.90
CA ILE A 201 7.10 2.09 -15.17
C ILE A 201 5.93 2.78 -15.85
N GLY A 202 5.69 2.44 -17.11
CA GLY A 202 4.55 2.95 -17.88
C GLY A 202 4.46 4.46 -17.88
N SER A 203 3.36 5.00 -17.40
CA SER A 203 3.09 6.44 -17.32
C SER A 203 3.47 7.06 -15.96
N GLY A 204 4.24 6.35 -15.12
CA GLY A 204 4.72 6.81 -13.82
C GLY A 204 4.18 6.01 -12.64
N GLU A 205 3.69 4.80 -12.90
CA GLU A 205 3.33 3.84 -11.86
C GLU A 205 4.58 3.21 -11.25
N SER A 206 4.53 2.88 -9.96
CA SER A 206 5.63 2.14 -9.32
C SER A 206 5.47 0.64 -9.54
N ALA A 207 6.56 -0.03 -9.95
CA ALA A 207 6.67 -1.49 -9.97
C ALA A 207 6.90 -2.02 -8.55
N GLY A 208 6.02 -1.71 -7.62
CA GLY A 208 6.23 -1.88 -6.19
C GLY A 208 6.46 -3.31 -5.73
N SER A 209 7.18 -3.43 -4.61
CA SER A 209 7.23 -4.64 -3.78
C SER A 209 6.18 -4.55 -2.68
N TYR A 210 5.75 -5.72 -2.17
CA TYR A 210 4.71 -5.81 -1.15
C TYR A 210 5.16 -6.68 0.02
N ALA A 211 4.89 -6.21 1.23
CA ALA A 211 4.96 -7.01 2.43
C ALA A 211 3.73 -7.92 2.50
N GLU A 212 3.94 -9.19 2.78
CA GLU A 212 2.88 -10.14 3.12
C GLU A 212 2.60 -10.02 4.62
N ILE A 213 1.35 -9.75 4.96
CA ILE A 213 0.89 -9.56 6.33
C ILE A 213 0.08 -10.77 6.79
N LEU A 214 0.38 -11.25 7.98
CA LEU A 214 -0.43 -12.22 8.73
C LEU A 214 -0.88 -11.55 10.03
N VAL A 215 -2.17 -11.60 10.32
CA VAL A 215 -2.67 -11.21 11.64
C VAL A 215 -2.48 -12.37 12.60
N LYS A 216 -1.77 -12.13 13.69
CA LYS A 216 -1.46 -13.15 14.70
C LYS A 216 -1.34 -12.52 16.09
N GLY A 217 -2.09 -13.08 17.05
CA GLY A 217 -2.10 -12.59 18.43
C GLY A 217 -2.67 -11.17 18.54
N GLY A 218 -3.57 -10.78 17.64
CA GLY A 218 -4.14 -9.44 17.60
C GLY A 218 -3.16 -8.37 17.07
N GLU A 219 -2.15 -8.75 16.28
CA GLU A 219 -1.16 -7.84 15.70
C GLU A 219 -0.90 -8.17 14.22
N ASN A 220 -0.61 -7.14 13.43
CA ASN A 220 -0.12 -7.32 12.07
C ASN A 220 1.36 -7.72 12.08
N THR A 221 1.69 -8.84 11.45
CA THR A 221 3.05 -9.37 11.37
C THR A 221 3.46 -9.51 9.91
N THR A 222 4.56 -8.89 9.50
CA THR A 222 5.15 -9.14 8.18
C THR A 222 5.79 -10.52 8.16
N VAL A 223 5.37 -11.38 7.23
CA VAL A 223 5.85 -12.76 7.09
C VAL A 223 6.68 -12.99 5.83
N GLY A 224 6.70 -12.05 4.91
CA GLY A 224 7.50 -12.09 3.69
C GLY A 224 7.37 -10.84 2.86
N TYR A 225 8.08 -10.82 1.73
CA TYR A 225 8.00 -9.77 0.72
C TYR A 225 7.90 -10.40 -0.68
N ARG A 226 7.18 -9.72 -1.57
CA ARG A 226 7.01 -10.10 -2.98
C ARG A 226 7.25 -8.93 -3.90
#